data_b54c47f1c99fa9bf28dbfad766449a95
#
_entry.id   b54c47f1c99fa9bf28dbfad766449a95
#
_cell.length_a   1.000
_cell.length_b   1.000
_cell.length_c   1.000
_cell.angle_alpha   90.00
_cell.angle_beta   90.00
_cell.angle_gamma   90.00
#
_symmetry.space_group_name_H-M   'P 1'
#
loop_
_entity.id
_entity.type
_entity.pdbx_description
1 polymer ?
#
loop_
_entity_poly.entity_id
_entity_poly.type
_entity_poly.pdbx_seq_one_letter_code
_entity_poly.pdbx_strand_id
1 'polypeptide(L)'
;SEGKVFQYDASTRLSLRNSLTMSDEEVTRLLETSTPHVIRFKMPENEEVRVNDLIRGEVTFHTALLDDKVLFKADGLPTYHLAHLIDDYLMEITHVIRGEEWLPSLPLHVLLYRAFGWENVMPLFAHLPLILKPSGQGKLSKRDGDKLGFPVFPLQWTDPFTGEVSSGYRESGYLPEAVINMLALLGWNPGTEQ
;
A
#
# COMPACT_ATOMS: atom_id res chain seq x y z
N SER A 1 -21.38 -17.25 -17.72
CA SER A 1 -21.01 -16.86 -16.36
C SER A 1 -19.95 -15.78 -16.47
N GLU A 2 -20.32 -14.57 -16.15
CA GLU A 2 -19.43 -13.43 -16.07
C GLU A 2 -18.31 -13.75 -15.07
N GLY A 3 -17.07 -13.61 -15.46
CA GLY A 3 -15.88 -13.91 -14.67
C GLY A 3 -15.71 -12.99 -13.47
N LYS A 4 -16.57 -13.13 -12.46
CA LYS A 4 -16.33 -12.51 -11.15
C LYS A 4 -15.08 -13.16 -10.56
N VAL A 5 -14.06 -12.34 -10.34
CA VAL A 5 -12.86 -12.76 -9.59
C VAL A 5 -13.33 -13.13 -8.17
N PHE A 6 -12.98 -14.33 -7.72
CA PHE A 6 -13.30 -14.77 -6.36
C PHE A 6 -12.64 -13.84 -5.34
N GLN A 7 -13.43 -13.36 -4.39
CA GLN A 7 -12.95 -12.51 -3.29
C GLN A 7 -13.22 -13.22 -1.95
N TYR A 8 -12.22 -13.27 -1.09
CA TYR A 8 -12.38 -13.80 0.27
C TYR A 8 -12.76 -12.62 1.20
N ASP A 9 -14.03 -12.51 1.52
CA ASP A 9 -14.62 -11.40 2.26
C ASP A 9 -15.74 -11.84 3.21
N ALA A 10 -16.45 -10.89 3.81
CA ALA A 10 -17.56 -11.14 4.72
C ALA A 10 -18.65 -12.03 4.12
N SER A 11 -18.89 -11.95 2.81
CA SER A 11 -19.96 -12.72 2.13
C SER A 11 -19.58 -14.17 1.85
N THR A 12 -18.27 -14.44 1.70
CA THR A 12 -17.76 -15.76 1.28
C THR A 12 -17.09 -16.52 2.41
N ARG A 13 -16.57 -15.85 3.46
CA ARG A 13 -15.77 -16.48 4.52
C ARG A 13 -16.46 -17.65 5.22
N LEU A 14 -17.78 -17.58 5.45
CA LEU A 14 -18.53 -18.62 6.15
C LEU A 14 -18.89 -19.84 5.25
N SER A 15 -18.69 -19.74 3.93
CA SER A 15 -18.81 -20.87 3.00
C SER A 15 -17.51 -21.63 2.78
N LEU A 16 -16.42 -21.20 3.40
CA LEU A 16 -15.08 -21.73 3.23
C LEU A 16 -14.58 -22.39 4.50
N ARG A 17 -13.63 -23.33 4.35
CA ARG A 17 -12.99 -24.00 5.48
C ARG A 17 -11.98 -23.05 6.14
N ASN A 18 -12.28 -22.61 7.35
CA ASN A 18 -11.43 -21.76 8.15
C ASN A 18 -11.79 -21.87 9.64
N SER A 19 -11.07 -21.17 10.52
CA SER A 19 -11.29 -21.19 11.97
C SER A 19 -12.67 -20.71 12.44
N LEU A 20 -13.47 -20.06 11.59
CA LEU A 20 -14.83 -19.64 11.93
C LEU A 20 -15.88 -20.74 11.60
N THR A 21 -15.50 -21.74 10.81
CA THR A 21 -16.39 -22.80 10.31
C THR A 21 -16.02 -24.20 10.79
N MET A 22 -14.84 -24.34 11.42
CA MET A 22 -14.36 -25.58 12.03
C MET A 22 -14.56 -25.55 13.55
N SER A 23 -14.55 -26.70 14.21
CA SER A 23 -14.53 -26.74 15.68
C SER A 23 -13.16 -26.35 16.22
N ASP A 24 -13.12 -25.86 17.47
CA ASP A 24 -11.87 -25.46 18.14
C ASP A 24 -10.89 -26.64 18.27
N GLU A 25 -11.41 -27.87 18.46
CA GLU A 25 -10.58 -29.07 18.53
C GLU A 25 -9.93 -29.38 17.15
N GLU A 26 -10.67 -29.20 16.06
CA GLU A 26 -10.12 -29.39 14.73
C GLU A 26 -9.06 -28.35 14.40
N VAL A 27 -9.31 -27.07 14.74
CA VAL A 27 -8.34 -25.97 14.55
C VAL A 27 -7.06 -26.26 15.37
N THR A 28 -7.20 -26.60 16.64
CA THR A 28 -6.06 -26.92 17.51
C THR A 28 -5.22 -28.06 16.96
N ARG A 29 -5.87 -29.16 16.55
CA ARG A 29 -5.20 -30.30 15.94
C ARG A 29 -4.43 -29.94 14.68
N LEU A 30 -5.00 -29.08 13.80
CA LEU A 30 -4.33 -28.64 12.58
C LEU A 30 -3.11 -27.76 12.87
N LEU A 31 -3.19 -26.92 13.90
CA LEU A 31 -2.05 -26.11 14.33
C LEU A 31 -0.93 -26.96 14.92
N GLU A 32 -1.28 -27.93 15.81
CA GLU A 32 -0.30 -28.87 16.40
C GLU A 32 0.41 -29.72 15.35
N THR A 33 -0.28 -30.09 14.26
CA THR A 33 0.30 -30.83 13.14
C THR A 33 1.04 -29.94 12.13
N SER A 34 1.22 -28.65 12.45
CA SER A 34 1.88 -27.66 11.57
C SER A 34 1.29 -27.63 10.15
N THR A 35 0.00 -27.88 10.01
CA THR A 35 -0.68 -27.80 8.72
C THR A 35 -0.53 -26.42 8.09
N PRO A 36 -0.08 -26.30 6.84
CA PRO A 36 0.10 -25.03 6.17
C PRO A 36 -1.20 -24.21 6.16
N HIS A 37 -1.13 -22.99 6.68
CA HIS A 37 -2.28 -22.09 6.78
C HIS A 37 -1.84 -20.64 6.62
N VAL A 38 -2.81 -19.75 6.43
CA VAL A 38 -2.61 -18.31 6.39
C VAL A 38 -3.44 -17.66 7.49
N ILE A 39 -2.95 -16.54 8.02
CA ILE A 39 -3.74 -15.70 8.94
C ILE A 39 -4.30 -14.53 8.13
N ARG A 40 -5.61 -14.33 8.23
CA ARG A 40 -6.31 -13.22 7.57
C ARG A 40 -6.86 -12.25 8.60
N PHE A 41 -6.92 -10.98 8.21
CA PHE A 41 -7.69 -9.99 8.95
C PHE A 41 -9.18 -10.23 8.67
N LYS A 42 -9.95 -10.50 9.71
CA LYS A 42 -11.41 -10.59 9.60
C LYS A 42 -11.97 -9.18 9.50
N MET A 43 -12.25 -8.74 8.28
CA MET A 43 -12.80 -7.41 8.02
C MET A 43 -14.14 -7.22 8.73
N PRO A 44 -14.35 -6.12 9.48
CA PRO A 44 -15.65 -5.77 10.04
C PRO A 44 -16.72 -5.66 8.93
N GLU A 45 -17.95 -6.03 9.27
CA GLU A 45 -19.05 -5.95 8.32
C GLU A 45 -19.74 -4.58 8.39
N ASN A 46 -19.98 -3.97 7.23
CA ASN A 46 -20.76 -2.75 7.10
C ASN A 46 -20.30 -1.58 8.00
N GLU A 47 -18.99 -1.48 8.23
CA GLU A 47 -18.38 -0.36 8.95
C GLU A 47 -17.92 0.72 7.97
N GLU A 48 -18.06 1.98 8.37
CA GLU A 48 -17.49 3.13 7.70
C GLU A 48 -16.19 3.53 8.39
N VAL A 49 -15.08 3.48 7.65
CA VAL A 49 -13.75 3.88 8.13
C VAL A 49 -13.42 5.25 7.55
N ARG A 50 -13.36 6.27 8.41
CA ARG A 50 -12.98 7.64 8.04
C ARG A 50 -11.57 7.93 8.46
N VAL A 51 -10.81 8.51 7.57
CA VAL A 51 -9.41 8.90 7.80
C VAL A 51 -9.19 10.30 7.26
N ASN A 52 -8.53 11.15 8.02
CA ASN A 52 -8.10 12.45 7.55
C ASN A 52 -6.69 12.34 6.97
N ASP A 53 -6.60 12.33 5.64
CA ASP A 53 -5.33 12.35 4.92
C ASP A 53 -4.82 13.78 4.80
N LEU A 54 -3.54 14.01 5.04
CA LEU A 54 -2.96 15.36 5.06
C LEU A 54 -3.01 16.09 3.71
N ILE A 55 -3.11 15.34 2.61
CA ILE A 55 -3.14 15.91 1.25
C ILE A 55 -4.57 15.86 0.69
N ARG A 56 -5.30 14.76 0.92
CA ARG A 56 -6.62 14.51 0.33
C ARG A 56 -7.79 14.93 1.20
N GLY A 57 -7.52 15.34 2.45
CA GLY A 57 -8.56 15.63 3.42
C GLY A 57 -9.28 14.37 3.91
N GLU A 58 -10.53 14.48 4.29
CA GLU A 58 -11.31 13.34 4.78
C GLU A 58 -11.61 12.35 3.66
N VAL A 59 -11.18 11.11 3.85
CA VAL A 59 -11.46 9.98 2.96
C VAL A 59 -12.26 8.93 3.72
N THR A 60 -13.35 8.47 3.13
CA THR A 60 -14.26 7.48 3.71
C THR A 60 -14.24 6.19 2.91
N PHE A 61 -14.15 5.06 3.62
CA PHE A 61 -14.16 3.71 3.06
C PHE A 61 -15.28 2.89 3.70
N HIS A 62 -15.89 1.99 2.92
CA HIS A 62 -16.87 1.03 3.41
C HIS A 62 -16.27 -0.36 3.44
N THR A 63 -16.24 -0.99 4.61
CA THR A 63 -15.62 -2.31 4.79
C THR A 63 -16.31 -3.42 4.01
N ALA A 64 -17.59 -3.25 3.67
CA ALA A 64 -18.32 -4.19 2.81
C ALA A 64 -17.71 -4.36 1.39
N LEU A 65 -16.84 -3.43 0.96
CA LEU A 65 -16.14 -3.47 -0.32
C LEU A 65 -14.73 -4.06 -0.20
N LEU A 66 -14.31 -4.42 1.01
CA LEU A 66 -12.95 -4.86 1.31
C LEU A 66 -12.93 -6.38 1.55
N ASP A 67 -11.82 -6.99 1.15
CA ASP A 67 -11.57 -8.41 1.38
C ASP A 67 -10.81 -8.66 2.69
N ASP A 68 -10.91 -9.88 3.20
CA ASP A 68 -10.14 -10.37 4.35
C ASP A 68 -8.68 -10.61 3.93
N LYS A 69 -7.87 -9.58 3.94
CA LYS A 69 -6.46 -9.65 3.51
C LYS A 69 -5.65 -10.66 4.31
N VAL A 70 -4.79 -11.40 3.62
CA VAL A 70 -3.77 -12.23 4.28
C VAL A 70 -2.78 -11.30 4.97
N LEU A 71 -2.57 -11.53 6.26
CA LEU A 71 -1.57 -10.84 7.07
C LEU A 71 -0.30 -11.66 7.22
N PHE A 72 -0.45 -12.99 7.36
CA PHE A 72 0.66 -13.90 7.56
C PHE A 72 0.53 -15.09 6.61
N LYS A 73 1.60 -15.38 5.88
CA LYS A 73 1.62 -16.40 4.83
C LYS A 73 1.97 -17.77 5.39
N ALA A 74 1.64 -18.83 4.63
CA ALA A 74 1.96 -20.20 5.00
C ALA A 74 3.46 -20.52 5.04
N ASP A 75 4.29 -19.70 4.42
CA ASP A 75 5.76 -19.79 4.46
C ASP A 75 6.40 -19.22 5.73
N GLY A 76 5.57 -18.72 6.68
CA GLY A 76 6.05 -18.14 7.92
C GLY A 76 6.46 -16.66 7.82
N LEU A 77 6.14 -15.97 6.71
CA LEU A 77 6.44 -14.56 6.53
C LEU A 77 5.19 -13.69 6.57
N PRO A 78 5.26 -12.51 7.19
CA PRO A 78 4.17 -11.54 7.13
C PRO A 78 4.00 -11.00 5.70
N THR A 79 2.80 -10.56 5.38
CA THR A 79 2.59 -9.73 4.19
C THR A 79 3.05 -8.30 4.46
N TYR A 80 3.21 -7.52 3.40
CA TYR A 80 3.53 -6.10 3.50
C TYR A 80 2.62 -5.35 4.49
N HIS A 81 1.32 -5.63 4.48
CA HIS A 81 0.34 -4.95 5.34
C HIS A 81 0.62 -5.12 6.83
N LEU A 82 1.01 -6.31 7.26
CA LEU A 82 1.36 -6.56 8.66
C LEU A 82 2.77 -6.07 8.98
N ALA A 83 3.75 -6.37 8.13
CA ALA A 83 5.14 -5.99 8.35
C ALA A 83 5.29 -4.47 8.47
N HIS A 84 4.76 -3.73 7.48
CA HIS A 84 4.78 -2.27 7.46
C HIS A 84 4.19 -1.65 8.73
N LEU A 85 3.04 -2.14 9.19
CA LEU A 85 2.38 -1.61 10.38
C LEU A 85 3.20 -1.86 11.66
N ILE A 86 3.78 -3.07 11.80
CA ILE A 86 4.64 -3.40 12.94
C ILE A 86 5.92 -2.57 12.94
N ASP A 87 6.53 -2.41 11.75
CA ASP A 87 7.74 -1.60 11.61
C ASP A 87 7.47 -0.12 11.93
N ASP A 88 6.37 0.44 11.43
CA ASP A 88 5.96 1.81 11.72
C ASP A 88 5.74 2.04 13.23
N TYR A 89 5.10 1.08 13.90
CA TYR A 89 4.89 1.14 15.35
C TYR A 89 6.22 1.07 16.12
N LEU A 90 7.07 0.08 15.83
CA LEU A 90 8.33 -0.13 16.52
C LEU A 90 9.36 0.97 16.26
N MET A 91 9.30 1.59 15.09
CA MET A 91 10.18 2.71 14.69
C MET A 91 9.61 4.08 15.07
N GLU A 92 8.44 4.11 15.73
CA GLU A 92 7.77 5.35 16.15
C GLU A 92 7.53 6.32 14.97
N ILE A 93 7.12 5.78 13.82
CA ILE A 93 6.86 6.59 12.62
C ILE A 93 5.65 7.49 12.88
N THR A 94 5.84 8.78 12.67
CA THR A 94 4.80 9.80 12.90
C THR A 94 4.01 10.14 11.64
N HIS A 95 4.60 9.97 10.46
CA HIS A 95 4.01 10.32 9.17
C HIS A 95 4.31 9.24 8.13
N VAL A 96 3.28 8.70 7.49
CA VAL A 96 3.39 7.79 6.36
C VAL A 96 3.09 8.56 5.08
N ILE A 97 4.13 8.88 4.31
CA ILE A 97 4.04 9.62 3.05
C ILE A 97 4.30 8.64 1.90
N ARG A 98 3.32 8.45 1.02
CA ARG A 98 3.42 7.47 -0.07
C ARG A 98 2.53 7.83 -1.25
N GLY A 99 2.68 7.11 -2.36
CA GLY A 99 1.83 7.30 -3.55
C GLY A 99 0.38 6.85 -3.32
N GLU A 100 -0.54 7.47 -4.03
CA GLU A 100 -2.00 7.21 -3.92
C GLU A 100 -2.41 5.79 -4.31
N GLU A 101 -1.55 5.03 -4.97
CA GLU A 101 -1.78 3.62 -5.25
C GLU A 101 -1.96 2.78 -3.97
N TRP A 102 -1.51 3.29 -2.83
CA TRP A 102 -1.65 2.67 -1.51
C TRP A 102 -2.91 3.12 -0.76
N LEU A 103 -3.64 4.11 -1.27
CA LEU A 103 -4.86 4.61 -0.65
C LEU A 103 -5.91 3.52 -0.40
N PRO A 104 -6.13 2.55 -1.32
CA PRO A 104 -7.06 1.43 -1.06
C PRO A 104 -6.66 0.53 0.10
N SER A 105 -5.40 0.54 0.53
CA SER A 105 -4.91 -0.22 1.69
C SER A 105 -5.06 0.51 3.01
N LEU A 106 -5.32 1.81 2.98
CA LEU A 106 -5.41 2.66 4.18
C LEU A 106 -6.44 2.16 5.20
N PRO A 107 -7.69 1.78 4.81
CA PRO A 107 -8.68 1.32 5.77
C PRO A 107 -8.24 0.05 6.50
N LEU A 108 -7.55 -0.88 5.84
CA LEU A 108 -6.98 -2.05 6.50
C LEU A 108 -5.94 -1.65 7.55
N HIS A 109 -5.05 -0.70 7.23
CA HIS A 109 -4.03 -0.25 8.18
C HIS A 109 -4.66 0.40 9.41
N VAL A 110 -5.65 1.28 9.24
CA VAL A 110 -6.40 1.89 10.35
C VAL A 110 -7.06 0.84 11.22
N LEU A 111 -7.72 -0.14 10.62
CA LEU A 111 -8.38 -1.23 11.35
C LEU A 111 -7.37 -2.14 12.07
N LEU A 112 -6.17 -2.34 11.52
CA LEU A 112 -5.09 -3.06 12.19
C LEU A 112 -4.56 -2.27 13.41
N TYR A 113 -4.34 -0.95 13.30
CA TYR A 113 -3.98 -0.11 14.45
C TYR A 113 -5.03 -0.22 15.57
N ARG A 114 -6.32 -0.21 15.23
CA ARG A 114 -7.42 -0.44 16.19
C ARG A 114 -7.36 -1.84 16.82
N ALA A 115 -7.18 -2.87 16.00
CA ALA A 115 -7.15 -4.25 16.47
C ALA A 115 -5.99 -4.53 17.43
N PHE A 116 -4.85 -3.85 17.26
CA PHE A 116 -3.71 -3.91 18.17
C PHE A 116 -3.83 -2.98 19.40
N GLY A 117 -4.85 -2.12 19.46
CA GLY A 117 -4.99 -1.11 20.50
C GLY A 117 -3.98 0.04 20.40
N TRP A 118 -3.46 0.32 19.20
CA TRP A 118 -2.42 1.32 18.94
C TRP A 118 -2.96 2.59 18.29
N GLU A 119 -4.25 2.86 18.38
CA GLU A 119 -4.87 4.05 17.77
C GLU A 119 -4.20 5.37 18.19
N ASN A 120 -3.77 5.46 19.46
CA ASN A 120 -3.15 6.67 20.02
C ASN A 120 -1.76 6.99 19.43
N VAL A 121 -1.14 6.02 18.78
CA VAL A 121 0.20 6.16 18.17
C VAL A 121 0.16 5.93 16.66
N MET A 122 -1.03 5.85 16.10
CA MET A 122 -1.22 5.72 14.66
C MET A 122 -0.62 6.94 13.95
N PRO A 123 0.22 6.75 12.91
CA PRO A 123 0.81 7.85 12.16
C PRO A 123 -0.24 8.65 11.40
N LEU A 124 0.11 9.87 11.05
CA LEU A 124 -0.62 10.65 10.06
C LEU A 124 -0.30 10.13 8.66
N PHE A 125 -1.30 10.13 7.78
CA PHE A 125 -1.16 9.63 6.41
C PHE A 125 -1.18 10.76 5.40
N ALA A 126 -0.33 10.66 4.37
CA ALA A 126 -0.27 11.59 3.27
C ALA A 126 -0.11 10.82 1.95
N HIS A 127 -1.13 10.83 1.10
CA HIS A 127 -1.13 10.13 -0.17
C HIS A 127 -0.91 11.11 -1.34
N LEU A 128 0.31 11.09 -1.88
CA LEU A 128 0.72 11.91 -3.01
C LEU A 128 0.08 11.41 -4.32
N PRO A 129 -0.29 12.33 -5.23
CA PRO A 129 -0.77 11.94 -6.55
C PRO A 129 0.31 11.19 -7.33
N LEU A 130 -0.12 10.36 -8.28
CA LEU A 130 0.79 9.64 -9.17
C LEU A 130 1.32 10.58 -10.26
N ILE A 131 2.59 10.41 -10.60
CA ILE A 131 3.11 10.94 -11.87
C ILE A 131 2.55 10.07 -12.98
N LEU A 132 1.74 10.67 -13.83
CA LEU A 132 1.09 9.98 -14.94
C LEU A 132 2.01 9.93 -16.16
N LYS A 133 1.77 8.95 -17.02
CA LYS A 133 2.37 8.91 -18.36
C LYS A 133 1.93 10.13 -19.18
N PRO A 134 2.70 10.54 -20.20
CA PRO A 134 2.32 11.65 -21.08
C PRO A 134 0.94 11.49 -21.77
N SER A 135 0.47 10.25 -21.90
CA SER A 135 -0.89 9.95 -22.37
C SER A 135 -2.00 10.34 -21.38
N GLY A 136 -1.64 10.75 -20.14
CA GLY A 136 -2.60 11.04 -19.07
C GLY A 136 -3.18 9.79 -18.40
N GLN A 137 -2.81 8.59 -18.81
CA GLN A 137 -3.35 7.35 -18.28
C GLN A 137 -2.24 6.43 -17.74
N GLY A 138 -2.44 5.97 -16.51
CA GLY A 138 -1.54 5.04 -15.83
C GLY A 138 -0.29 5.70 -15.23
N LYS A 139 0.26 5.05 -14.21
CA LYS A 139 1.45 5.48 -13.49
C LYS A 139 2.68 5.45 -14.40
N LEU A 140 3.46 6.52 -14.38
CA LEU A 140 4.77 6.56 -15.00
C LEU A 140 5.71 5.58 -14.28
N SER A 141 6.31 4.67 -15.03
CA SER A 141 7.27 3.71 -14.50
C SER A 141 8.70 4.08 -14.90
N LYS A 142 9.69 3.51 -14.21
CA LYS A 142 11.10 3.68 -14.56
C LYS A 142 11.39 3.29 -16.02
N ARG A 143 10.75 2.20 -16.49
CA ARG A 143 10.88 1.72 -17.89
C ARG A 143 10.28 2.68 -18.91
N ASP A 144 9.31 3.49 -18.53
CA ASP A 144 8.72 4.49 -19.41
C ASP A 144 9.69 5.66 -19.61
N GLY A 145 10.48 6.04 -18.60
CA GLY A 145 11.51 7.08 -18.71
C GLY A 145 12.51 6.78 -19.80
N ASP A 146 13.09 5.58 -19.78
CA ASP A 146 14.07 5.15 -20.80
C ASP A 146 13.46 5.15 -22.20
N LYS A 147 12.21 4.68 -22.35
CA LYS A 147 11.51 4.66 -23.64
C LYS A 147 11.12 6.05 -24.17
N LEU A 148 10.85 6.98 -23.28
CA LEU A 148 10.38 8.33 -23.59
C LEU A 148 11.51 9.35 -23.60
N GLY A 149 12.74 8.93 -23.25
CA GLY A 149 13.95 9.72 -23.33
C GLY A 149 14.10 10.78 -22.23
N PHE A 150 13.51 10.56 -21.07
CA PHE A 150 13.74 11.43 -19.91
C PHE A 150 14.28 10.64 -18.70
N PRO A 151 15.13 11.27 -17.87
CA PRO A 151 15.77 10.60 -16.76
C PRO A 151 14.76 10.27 -15.66
N VAL A 152 15.01 9.18 -14.94
CA VAL A 152 14.18 8.72 -13.81
C VAL A 152 14.98 8.72 -12.50
N PHE A 153 16.30 8.63 -12.60
CA PHE A 153 17.21 8.62 -11.46
C PHE A 153 17.87 9.99 -11.24
N PRO A 154 18.23 10.35 -10.01
CA PRO A 154 19.02 11.56 -9.76
C PRO A 154 20.36 11.57 -10.48
N LEU A 155 21.03 10.41 -10.51
CA LEU A 155 22.30 10.17 -11.18
C LEU A 155 22.15 9.05 -12.20
N GLN A 156 23.03 9.04 -13.20
CA GLN A 156 23.13 7.90 -14.11
C GLN A 156 23.35 6.61 -13.32
N TRP A 157 22.61 5.59 -13.66
CA TRP A 157 22.69 4.29 -13.02
C TRP A 157 22.92 3.20 -14.07
N THR A 158 23.84 2.29 -13.76
CA THR A 158 24.12 1.13 -14.59
C THR A 158 23.67 -0.13 -13.84
N ASP A 159 22.81 -0.92 -14.47
CA ASP A 159 22.35 -2.18 -13.90
C ASP A 159 23.54 -3.15 -13.76
N PRO A 160 23.84 -3.61 -12.54
CA PRO A 160 25.02 -4.47 -12.32
C PRO A 160 24.88 -5.88 -12.93
N PHE A 161 23.68 -6.30 -13.31
CA PHE A 161 23.42 -7.62 -13.86
C PHE A 161 23.29 -7.60 -15.39
N THR A 162 22.59 -6.58 -15.93
CA THR A 162 22.34 -6.49 -17.38
C THR A 162 23.31 -5.57 -18.09
N GLY A 163 23.97 -4.66 -17.38
CA GLY A 163 24.80 -3.61 -17.94
C GLY A 163 24.01 -2.48 -18.63
N GLU A 164 22.68 -2.48 -18.54
CA GLU A 164 21.84 -1.39 -19.05
C GLU A 164 22.13 -0.09 -18.32
N VAL A 165 22.22 1.01 -19.06
CA VAL A 165 22.48 2.35 -18.52
C VAL A 165 21.21 3.17 -18.58
N SER A 166 20.76 3.64 -17.42
CA SER A 166 19.66 4.62 -17.29
C SER A 166 20.24 5.99 -17.05
N SER A 167 19.80 7.00 -17.82
CA SER A 167 20.28 8.38 -17.67
C SER A 167 19.83 9.01 -16.35
N GLY A 168 20.66 9.88 -15.77
CA GLY A 168 20.35 10.64 -14.59
C GLY A 168 19.94 12.08 -14.89
N TYR A 169 19.22 12.73 -13.97
CA TYR A 169 18.86 14.15 -14.08
C TYR A 169 20.09 15.02 -14.17
N ARG A 170 21.14 14.74 -13.36
CA ARG A 170 22.39 15.49 -13.37
C ARG A 170 23.07 15.43 -14.73
N GLU A 171 23.27 14.23 -15.29
CA GLU A 171 23.96 13.99 -16.56
C GLU A 171 23.14 14.53 -17.73
N SER A 172 21.82 14.65 -17.59
CA SER A 172 20.91 15.27 -18.54
C SER A 172 20.84 16.80 -18.44
N GLY A 173 21.61 17.41 -17.51
CA GLY A 173 21.74 18.85 -17.37
C GLY A 173 20.64 19.52 -16.54
N TYR A 174 19.82 18.76 -15.80
CA TYR A 174 18.83 19.34 -14.90
C TYR A 174 19.49 19.86 -13.62
N LEU A 175 19.14 21.08 -13.23
CA LEU A 175 19.60 21.66 -11.97
C LEU A 175 18.85 21.03 -10.78
N PRO A 176 19.53 20.75 -9.64
CA PRO A 176 18.90 20.17 -8.45
C PRO A 176 17.67 20.94 -7.98
N GLU A 177 17.76 22.27 -7.96
CA GLU A 177 16.68 23.17 -7.52
C GLU A 177 15.42 23.03 -8.42
N ALA A 178 15.64 22.88 -9.73
CA ALA A 178 14.53 22.67 -10.67
C ALA A 178 13.83 21.32 -10.45
N VAL A 179 14.60 20.26 -10.16
CA VAL A 179 14.05 18.93 -9.86
C VAL A 179 13.29 18.95 -8.53
N ILE A 180 13.85 19.59 -7.50
CA ILE A 180 13.19 19.75 -6.19
C ILE A 180 11.87 20.51 -6.34
N ASN A 181 11.87 21.62 -7.09
CA ASN A 181 10.67 22.41 -7.36
C ASN A 181 9.59 21.59 -8.08
N MET A 182 9.98 20.87 -9.12
CA MET A 182 9.06 19.98 -9.84
C MET A 182 8.44 18.93 -8.90
N LEU A 183 9.25 18.29 -8.07
CA LEU A 183 8.78 17.28 -7.12
C LEU A 183 7.87 17.90 -6.05
N ALA A 184 8.19 19.09 -5.55
CA ALA A 184 7.35 19.79 -4.57
C ALA A 184 5.95 20.09 -5.14
N LEU A 185 5.85 20.54 -6.38
CA LEU A 185 4.58 20.86 -7.05
C LEU A 185 3.71 19.64 -7.34
N LEU A 186 4.22 18.42 -7.22
CA LEU A 186 3.40 17.20 -7.36
C LEU A 186 2.44 16.98 -6.18
N GLY A 187 2.75 17.52 -5.00
CA GLY A 187 1.95 17.34 -3.79
C GLY A 187 1.67 18.62 -3.03
N TRP A 188 2.23 19.75 -3.43
CA TRP A 188 2.09 21.03 -2.74
C TRP A 188 1.82 22.18 -3.72
N ASN A 189 0.90 23.05 -3.33
CA ASN A 189 0.63 24.31 -4.05
C ASN A 189 0.69 25.45 -3.03
N PRO A 190 1.50 26.50 -3.25
CA PRO A 190 1.61 27.62 -2.33
C PRO A 190 0.32 28.48 -2.23
N GLY A 191 -0.71 28.18 -3.01
CA GLY A 191 -1.96 28.94 -3.02
C GLY A 191 -1.83 30.32 -3.67
N THR A 192 -0.72 30.59 -4.34
CA THR A 192 -0.51 31.80 -5.13
C THR A 192 -0.70 31.46 -6.60
N GLU A 193 -1.72 32.05 -7.23
CA GLU A 193 -1.82 32.07 -8.68
C GLU A 193 -0.69 32.95 -9.24
N GLN A 194 0.43 32.36 -9.58
CA GLN A 194 1.51 32.96 -10.39
C GLN A 194 1.99 31.98 -11.43
#